data_d228e90060881548af4f605202723d34
#
_entry.id   d228e90060881548af4f605202723d34
#
_cell.length_a   1.000
_cell.length_b   1.000
_cell.length_c   1.000
_cell.angle_alpha   90.00
_cell.angle_beta   90.00
_cell.angle_gamma   90.00
#
_symmetry.space_group_name_H-M   'P 1'
#
loop_
_entity.id
_entity.type
_entity.pdbx_description
1 polymer ?
#
loop_
_entity_poly.entity_id
_entity_poly.type
_entity_poly.pdbx_seq_one_letter_code
_entity_poly.pdbx_strand_id
1 'polypeptide(L)'
;MSSPFLEVKERIFENSIGFVIYDKFAVSKGHCLIIPKREYPDYFDSTDEEIIGLNNLLFQTREYLKQKYNPDGFNVGINSGEYAGQTVFHMHIHLIPRYKNDVDNPRGGVRNVIPGKGDY
;
A
#
# COMPACT_ATOMS: atom_id res chain seq x y z
N MET A 1 -8.95 -18.13 -11.16
CA MET A 1 -8.76 -16.82 -11.80
C MET A 1 -7.53 -16.14 -11.23
N SER A 2 -6.76 -15.49 -12.09
CA SER A 2 -5.60 -14.76 -11.61
C SER A 2 -6.02 -13.46 -10.93
N SER A 3 -5.15 -12.96 -10.08
CA SER A 3 -5.34 -11.68 -9.40
C SER A 3 -5.42 -10.54 -10.41
N PRO A 4 -6.33 -9.58 -10.21
CA PRO A 4 -6.41 -8.41 -11.09
C PRO A 4 -5.12 -7.59 -11.12
N PHE A 5 -4.32 -7.67 -10.04
CA PHE A 5 -3.04 -6.94 -9.98
C PHE A 5 -2.03 -7.48 -10.99
N LEU A 6 -2.05 -8.79 -11.24
CA LEU A 6 -1.10 -9.42 -12.18
C LEU A 6 -1.34 -8.98 -13.62
N GLU A 7 -2.52 -8.48 -13.93
CA GLU A 7 -2.88 -8.02 -15.27
C GLU A 7 -2.47 -6.58 -15.54
N VAL A 8 -2.08 -5.84 -14.52
CA VAL A 8 -1.66 -4.44 -14.67
C VAL A 8 -0.28 -4.42 -15.31
N LYS A 9 -0.17 -3.76 -16.46
CA LYS A 9 1.07 -3.71 -17.24
C LYS A 9 1.95 -2.51 -16.91
N GLU A 10 1.34 -1.41 -16.48
CA GLU A 10 2.07 -0.20 -16.15
C GLU A 10 2.55 -0.29 -14.70
N ARG A 11 3.75 -0.82 -14.53
CA ARG A 11 4.38 -0.97 -13.23
C ARG A 11 5.41 0.12 -13.04
N ILE A 12 5.35 0.80 -11.88
CA ILE A 12 6.28 1.89 -11.56
C ILE A 12 7.67 1.32 -11.28
N PHE A 13 7.72 0.27 -10.47
CA PHE A 13 8.94 -0.45 -10.13
C PHE A 13 8.66 -1.94 -10.07
N GLU A 14 9.73 -2.71 -10.22
CA GLU A 14 9.64 -4.17 -10.17
C GLU A 14 10.99 -4.73 -9.77
N ASN A 15 10.98 -5.80 -8.96
CA ASN A 15 12.16 -6.61 -8.68
C ASN A 15 11.78 -8.09 -8.82
N SER A 16 12.67 -9.01 -8.41
CA SER A 16 12.38 -10.44 -8.54
C SER A 16 11.21 -10.90 -7.66
N ILE A 17 10.89 -10.16 -6.62
CA ILE A 17 9.88 -10.54 -5.61
C ILE A 17 8.52 -9.93 -5.90
N GLY A 18 8.47 -8.69 -6.34
CA GLY A 18 7.21 -7.98 -6.47
C GLY A 18 7.26 -6.81 -7.43
N PHE A 19 6.22 -6.01 -7.39
CA PHE A 19 6.07 -4.87 -8.27
C PHE A 19 5.20 -3.80 -7.61
N VAL A 20 5.23 -2.60 -8.16
CA VAL A 20 4.51 -1.44 -7.66
C VAL A 20 3.62 -0.89 -8.75
N ILE A 21 2.37 -0.62 -8.41
CA ILE A 21 1.42 0.04 -9.30
C ILE A 21 0.74 1.20 -8.56
N TYR A 22 0.18 2.15 -9.31
CA TYR A 22 -0.75 3.10 -8.72
C TYR A 22 -2.06 2.40 -8.40
N ASP A 23 -2.67 2.73 -7.26
CA ASP A 23 -3.98 2.20 -6.92
C ASP A 23 -5.02 2.82 -7.88
N LYS A 24 -5.79 1.97 -8.54
CA LYS A 24 -6.86 2.39 -9.44
C LYS A 24 -7.92 3.22 -8.71
N PHE A 25 -8.10 2.96 -7.42
CA PHE A 25 -9.04 3.67 -6.56
C PHE A 25 -8.30 4.53 -5.54
N ALA A 26 -7.29 5.25 -6.00
CA ALA A 26 -6.43 6.05 -5.15
C ALA A 26 -7.22 6.99 -4.24
N VAL A 27 -6.90 6.98 -2.95
CA VAL A 27 -7.54 7.88 -1.97
C VAL A 27 -6.81 9.20 -1.87
N SER A 28 -5.59 9.26 -2.39
CA SER A 28 -4.80 10.49 -2.47
C SER A 28 -3.91 10.42 -3.70
N LYS A 29 -3.38 11.57 -4.09
CA LYS A 29 -2.48 11.65 -5.24
C LYS A 29 -1.21 10.88 -4.98
N GLY A 30 -0.94 9.88 -5.82
CA GLY A 30 0.25 9.05 -5.71
C GLY A 30 0.07 7.78 -4.88
N HIS A 31 -1.14 7.48 -4.44
CA HIS A 31 -1.43 6.25 -3.69
C HIS A 31 -0.99 5.03 -4.50
N CYS A 32 -0.07 4.26 -3.95
CA CYS A 32 0.52 3.09 -4.60
C CYS A 32 0.24 1.81 -3.84
N LEU A 33 0.34 0.70 -4.57
CA LEU A 33 0.28 -0.65 -4.02
C LEU A 33 1.60 -1.35 -4.30
N ILE A 34 2.15 -1.99 -3.28
CA ILE A 34 3.34 -2.83 -3.40
C ILE A 34 2.86 -4.28 -3.28
N ILE A 35 3.13 -5.11 -4.29
CA ILE A 35 2.44 -6.38 -4.48
C ILE A 35 3.47 -7.47 -4.76
N PRO A 36 3.41 -8.63 -4.07
CA PRO A 36 4.28 -9.76 -4.41
C PRO A 36 3.86 -10.39 -5.74
N LYS A 37 4.83 -10.93 -6.48
CA LYS A 37 4.54 -11.67 -7.71
C LYS A 37 3.81 -12.97 -7.42
N ARG A 38 4.16 -13.64 -6.32
CA ARG A 38 3.45 -14.83 -5.87
C ARG A 38 2.07 -14.41 -5.34
N GLU A 39 1.05 -15.08 -5.77
CA GLU A 39 -0.32 -14.77 -5.35
C GLU A 39 -0.66 -15.52 -4.07
N TYR A 40 -0.77 -14.79 -2.95
CA TYR A 40 -1.23 -15.32 -1.67
C TYR A 40 -2.01 -14.20 -0.96
N PRO A 41 -3.01 -14.55 -0.15
CA PRO A 41 -3.90 -13.51 0.39
C PRO A 41 -3.36 -12.78 1.61
N ASP A 42 -2.67 -13.47 2.52
CA ASP A 42 -2.38 -12.94 3.85
C ASP A 42 -0.91 -12.53 3.97
N TYR A 43 -0.68 -11.31 4.45
CA TYR A 43 0.66 -10.81 4.73
C TYR A 43 1.48 -11.77 5.60
N PHE A 44 0.81 -12.42 6.56
CA PHE A 44 1.49 -13.32 7.50
C PHE A 44 1.90 -14.66 6.86
N ASP A 45 1.52 -14.91 5.62
CA ASP A 45 1.98 -16.04 4.82
C ASP A 45 3.18 -15.68 3.93
N SER A 46 3.69 -14.44 4.03
CA SER A 46 4.87 -14.02 3.28
C SER A 46 6.10 -14.77 3.75
N THR A 47 7.00 -15.09 2.82
CA THR A 47 8.33 -15.59 3.17
C THR A 47 9.23 -14.43 3.61
N ASP A 48 10.35 -14.75 4.26
CA ASP A 48 11.34 -13.75 4.64
C ASP A 48 11.86 -12.99 3.42
N GLU A 49 12.12 -13.69 2.32
CA GLU A 49 12.54 -13.06 1.06
C GLU A 49 11.51 -12.08 0.53
N GLU A 50 10.24 -12.44 0.64
CA GLU A 50 9.16 -11.57 0.20
C GLU A 50 9.09 -10.32 1.05
N ILE A 51 9.19 -10.45 2.37
CA ILE A 51 9.21 -9.31 3.27
C ILE A 51 10.34 -8.34 2.90
N ILE A 52 11.55 -8.86 2.69
CA ILE A 52 12.72 -8.06 2.33
C ILE A 52 12.51 -7.38 0.97
N GLY A 53 12.11 -8.16 -0.03
CA GLY A 53 11.94 -7.63 -1.39
C GLY A 53 10.85 -6.59 -1.51
N LEU A 54 9.73 -6.82 -0.83
CA LEU A 54 8.62 -5.87 -0.81
C LEU A 54 9.00 -4.59 -0.05
N ASN A 55 9.75 -4.74 1.03
CA ASN A 55 10.20 -3.59 1.81
C ASN A 55 11.16 -2.71 1.00
N ASN A 56 12.03 -3.33 0.21
CA ASN A 56 12.91 -2.59 -0.69
C ASN A 56 12.11 -1.77 -1.71
N LEU A 57 11.06 -2.35 -2.27
CA LEU A 57 10.15 -1.65 -3.18
C LEU A 57 9.41 -0.51 -2.48
N LEU A 58 8.97 -0.75 -1.26
CA LEU A 58 8.27 0.27 -0.46
C LEU A 58 9.15 1.50 -0.24
N PHE A 59 10.39 1.30 0.17
CA PHE A 59 11.33 2.38 0.42
C PHE A 59 11.66 3.14 -0.88
N GLN A 60 11.88 2.42 -1.96
CA GLN A 60 12.14 2.99 -3.27
C GLN A 60 10.97 3.85 -3.75
N THR A 61 9.76 3.34 -3.57
CA THR A 61 8.53 4.02 -4.00
C THR A 61 8.29 5.28 -3.19
N ARG A 62 8.51 5.21 -1.88
CA ARG A 62 8.38 6.39 -1.02
C ARG A 62 9.28 7.52 -1.51
N GLU A 63 10.53 7.21 -1.82
CA GLU A 63 11.48 8.21 -2.29
C GLU A 63 11.03 8.81 -3.63
N TYR A 64 10.56 7.97 -4.53
CA TYR A 64 10.03 8.41 -5.82
C TYR A 64 8.83 9.37 -5.65
N LEU A 65 7.89 9.00 -4.78
CA LEU A 65 6.70 9.81 -4.55
C LEU A 65 7.03 11.14 -3.86
N LYS A 66 8.02 11.16 -2.98
CA LYS A 66 8.47 12.40 -2.34
C LYS A 66 8.96 13.39 -3.38
N GLN A 67 9.75 12.95 -4.33
CA GLN A 67 10.28 13.82 -5.37
C GLN A 67 9.20 14.26 -6.35
N LYS A 68 8.28 13.36 -6.69
CA LYS A 68 7.27 13.65 -7.71
C LYS A 68 6.12 14.52 -7.20
N TYR A 69 5.65 14.26 -5.99
CA TYR A 69 4.43 14.89 -5.45
C TYR A 69 4.67 15.75 -4.21
N ASN A 70 5.82 15.61 -3.59
CA ASN A 70 6.18 16.35 -2.37
C ASN A 70 5.11 16.25 -1.27
N PRO A 71 4.68 15.05 -0.88
CA PRO A 71 3.69 14.90 0.19
C PRO A 71 4.26 15.28 1.55
N ASP A 72 3.37 15.58 2.48
CA ASP A 72 3.75 15.99 3.84
C ASP A 72 3.92 14.79 4.78
N GLY A 73 3.42 13.62 4.40
CA GLY A 73 3.55 12.40 5.18
C GLY A 73 3.08 11.19 4.40
N PHE A 74 3.12 10.02 5.05
CA PHE A 74 2.67 8.77 4.44
C PHE A 74 1.97 7.91 5.46
N ASN A 75 0.95 7.18 5.01
CA ASN A 75 0.45 6.02 5.74
C ASN A 75 0.85 4.76 4.97
N VAL A 76 1.29 3.77 5.71
CA VAL A 76 1.61 2.44 5.19
C VAL A 76 0.68 1.46 5.88
N GLY A 77 -0.02 0.64 5.11
CA GLY A 77 -0.96 -0.28 5.72
C GLY A 77 -1.22 -1.51 4.87
N ILE A 78 -1.67 -2.55 5.55
CA ILE A 78 -2.01 -3.83 4.93
C ILE A 78 -3.33 -4.27 5.54
N ASN A 79 -4.26 -4.71 4.70
CA ASN A 79 -5.49 -5.33 5.17
C ASN A 79 -5.29 -6.85 5.14
N SER A 80 -5.41 -7.48 6.29
CA SER A 80 -5.25 -8.93 6.42
C SER A 80 -6.58 -9.53 6.85
N GLY A 81 -7.30 -10.13 5.89
CA GLY A 81 -8.58 -10.76 6.11
C GLY A 81 -9.78 -9.88 5.76
N GLU A 82 -10.90 -10.54 5.51
CA GLU A 82 -12.14 -9.88 5.09
C GLU A 82 -12.61 -8.82 6.09
N TYR A 83 -12.56 -9.13 7.39
CA TYR A 83 -13.05 -8.22 8.43
C TYR A 83 -12.09 -7.06 8.70
N ALA A 84 -10.88 -7.12 8.15
CA ALA A 84 -9.95 -5.98 8.15
C ALA A 84 -10.10 -5.12 6.88
N GLY A 85 -11.06 -5.49 6.00
CA GLY A 85 -11.35 -4.71 4.80
C GLY A 85 -10.67 -5.21 3.54
N GLN A 86 -10.03 -6.38 3.58
CA GLN A 86 -9.41 -6.94 2.39
C GLN A 86 -10.48 -7.38 1.39
N THR A 87 -10.39 -6.90 0.16
CA THR A 87 -11.34 -7.22 -0.91
C THR A 87 -10.69 -7.96 -2.07
N VAL A 88 -9.39 -7.75 -2.31
CA VAL A 88 -8.61 -8.51 -3.28
C VAL A 88 -7.69 -9.42 -2.50
N PHE A 89 -7.82 -10.73 -2.71
CA PHE A 89 -7.09 -11.72 -1.91
C PHE A 89 -5.76 -12.11 -2.54
N HIS A 90 -5.04 -11.10 -2.94
CA HIS A 90 -3.64 -11.10 -3.29
C HIS A 90 -3.00 -10.02 -2.42
N MET A 91 -2.10 -10.42 -1.54
CA MET A 91 -1.49 -9.51 -0.55
C MET A 91 -0.96 -8.25 -1.21
N HIS A 92 -1.20 -7.12 -0.59
CA HIS A 92 -0.69 -5.85 -1.09
C HIS A 92 -0.51 -4.86 0.05
N ILE A 93 0.51 -4.03 -0.08
CA ILE A 93 0.84 -2.99 0.88
C ILE A 93 0.40 -1.66 0.28
N HIS A 94 -0.43 -0.93 1.01
CA HIS A 94 -0.79 0.44 0.64
C HIS A 94 0.30 1.40 1.07
N LEU A 95 0.73 2.25 0.16
CA LEU A 95 1.57 3.40 0.45
C LEU A 95 0.78 4.64 0.05
N ILE A 96 0.31 5.37 1.03
CA ILE A 96 -0.63 6.48 0.85
C ILE A 96 0.05 7.79 1.18
N PRO A 97 0.37 8.62 0.17
CA PRO A 97 0.88 9.96 0.44
C PRO A 97 -0.19 10.79 1.14
N ARG A 98 0.22 11.53 2.15
CA ARG A 98 -0.66 12.39 2.90
C ARG A 98 -0.26 13.85 2.70
N TYR A 99 -1.25 14.69 2.58
CA TYR A 99 -1.05 16.10 2.29
C TYR A 99 -1.68 16.96 3.38
N LYS A 100 -1.05 18.09 3.68
CA LYS A 100 -1.58 19.04 4.65
C LYS A 100 -3.01 19.41 4.26
N ASN A 101 -3.92 19.30 5.22
CA ASN A 101 -5.35 19.62 5.04
C ASN A 101 -6.12 18.62 4.15
N ASP A 102 -5.59 17.44 3.91
CA ASP A 102 -6.32 16.41 3.15
C ASP A 102 -7.50 15.82 3.95
N VAL A 103 -7.43 15.90 5.27
CA VAL A 103 -8.54 15.64 6.19
C VAL A 103 -8.53 16.71 7.27
N ASP A 104 -9.65 16.89 7.96
CA ASP A 104 -9.76 17.92 9.00
C ASP A 104 -8.85 17.64 10.19
N ASN A 105 -8.82 16.41 10.66
CA ASN A 105 -8.01 16.00 11.81
C ASN A 105 -7.32 14.67 11.50
N PRO A 106 -6.01 14.68 11.19
CA PRO A 106 -5.28 13.46 10.86
C PRO A 106 -4.83 12.67 12.09
N ARG A 107 -5.09 13.17 13.29
CA ARG A 107 -4.62 12.56 14.53
C ARG A 107 -5.04 11.10 14.61
N GLY A 108 -4.13 10.26 15.04
CA GLY A 108 -4.35 8.84 15.20
C GLY A 108 -4.14 8.01 13.94
N GLY A 109 -4.21 8.61 12.74
CA GLY A 109 -3.91 7.95 11.47
C GLY A 109 -4.53 6.56 11.33
N VAL A 110 -3.69 5.52 11.43
CA VAL A 110 -4.10 4.12 11.29
C VAL A 110 -5.23 3.73 12.27
N ARG A 111 -5.33 4.39 13.42
CA ARG A 111 -6.40 4.10 14.39
C ARG A 111 -7.79 4.37 13.82
N ASN A 112 -7.88 5.18 12.78
CA ASN A 112 -9.17 5.52 12.15
C ASN A 112 -9.77 4.37 11.33
N VAL A 113 -9.10 3.20 11.29
CA VAL A 113 -9.73 1.99 10.73
C VAL A 113 -10.96 1.59 11.54
N ILE A 114 -11.03 1.99 12.81
CA ILE A 114 -12.26 1.91 13.62
C ILE A 114 -12.80 3.34 13.69
N PRO A 115 -13.92 3.63 13.01
CA PRO A 115 -14.45 4.99 12.95
C PRO A 115 -14.64 5.61 14.33
N GLY A 116 -14.19 6.83 14.51
CA GLY A 116 -14.33 7.57 15.76
C GLY A 116 -13.30 7.22 16.83
N LYS A 117 -12.33 6.34 16.55
CA LYS A 117 -11.34 5.90 17.53
C LYS A 117 -9.94 6.50 17.27
N GLY A 118 -9.81 7.34 16.27
CA GLY A 118 -8.51 7.92 15.94
C GLY A 118 -8.04 8.97 16.94
N ASP A 119 -8.95 9.72 17.50
CA ASP A 119 -8.61 10.81 18.39
C ASP A 119 -8.42 10.31 19.83
N TYR A 120 -7.34 10.73 20.46
CA TYR A 120 -6.99 10.30 21.83
C TYR A 120 -6.08 11.32 22.51
#